data_671cf6ba82551904107101ba5ce2c44e
#
_entry.id   671cf6ba82551904107101ba5ce2c44e
#
_cell.length_a   1.000
_cell.length_b   1.000
_cell.length_c   1.000
_cell.angle_alpha   90.00
_cell.angle_beta   90.00
_cell.angle_gamma   90.00
#
_symmetry.space_group_name_H-M   'P 1'
#
loop_
_entity.id
_entity.type
_entity.pdbx_description
1 polymer ?
#
loop_
_entity_poly.entity_id
_entity_poly.type
_entity_poly.pdbx_seq_one_letter_code
_entity_poly.pdbx_strand_id
1 'polypeptide(L)'
;MKKIFIIGGGAAGLMAASSAAFCLKDEAYQITVFEKNSRPARKVMITGKGRCNVTNNCDVNSLITNTPKNGKFLYSAFNNFTSADTMTYFESMGVPLKTERGNRVFPVSDKSVDIVDALVRPVQKNCNIIEGTAEAIIAPNGFVTAVKLTDGRTLDADSVIVATGGMSYPTTGSTGDGYKMAKALGHTVTNLTPSLIGLECHEGFCTRLAGLSLKNVTLSAFEDGKKKPLYKEMGEMLFTHTGISGPLTLSASAHLRYMDKKKYFVEIDLKPALDEVQLDKRLLRDFEESLNRDFANSLDKLLPKSIIPVIINMSGINPHTKVNQISREERQSLVNAIKHFRLNVTGFRPIEEAIITSGGISVKEIDPATMMSKLICGLFFAGEIIDVDAYTGGFNLQIAFSTGFLAGESAAKYERNI
;
A
#
# COMPACT_ATOMS: atom_id res chain seq x y z
N MET A 1 31.59 -21.74 8.49
CA MET A 1 30.19 -21.57 8.88
C MET A 1 29.75 -20.19 8.38
N LYS A 2 28.82 -20.14 7.45
CA LYS A 2 28.31 -18.91 6.82
C LYS A 2 27.41 -18.16 7.81
N LYS A 3 27.66 -16.85 8.01
CA LYS A 3 26.88 -15.99 8.92
C LYS A 3 26.04 -14.99 8.14
N ILE A 4 24.71 -15.15 8.16
CA ILE A 4 23.75 -14.28 7.50
C ILE A 4 22.93 -13.56 8.55
N PHE A 5 22.97 -12.22 8.54
CA PHE A 5 22.17 -11.41 9.46
C PHE A 5 21.04 -10.71 8.71
N ILE A 6 19.86 -10.71 9.31
CA ILE A 6 18.66 -10.10 8.75
C ILE A 6 18.18 -9.05 9.74
N ILE A 7 18.10 -7.80 9.30
CA ILE A 7 17.64 -6.68 10.12
C ILE A 7 16.16 -6.42 9.82
N GLY A 8 15.31 -6.75 10.78
CA GLY A 8 13.85 -6.65 10.71
C GLY A 8 13.16 -8.00 10.54
N GLY A 9 12.39 -8.40 11.54
CA GLY A 9 11.57 -9.62 11.59
C GLY A 9 10.16 -9.42 11.03
N GLY A 10 10.01 -8.60 9.97
CA GLY A 10 8.74 -8.42 9.23
C GLY A 10 8.54 -9.52 8.17
N ALA A 11 7.52 -9.33 7.30
CA ALA A 11 7.19 -10.27 6.23
C ALA A 11 8.39 -10.62 5.34
N ALA A 12 9.13 -9.60 4.87
CA ALA A 12 10.28 -9.79 4.00
C ALA A 12 11.45 -10.48 4.74
N GLY A 13 11.75 -10.06 5.97
CA GLY A 13 12.87 -10.61 6.72
C GLY A 13 12.64 -12.07 7.15
N LEU A 14 11.43 -12.43 7.57
CA LEU A 14 11.11 -13.83 7.91
C LEU A 14 11.12 -14.73 6.66
N MET A 15 10.63 -14.23 5.52
CA MET A 15 10.72 -14.98 4.26
C MET A 15 12.17 -15.13 3.82
N ALA A 16 13.03 -14.10 3.97
CA ALA A 16 14.44 -14.17 3.65
C ALA A 16 15.17 -15.21 4.54
N ALA A 17 14.86 -15.23 5.85
CA ALA A 17 15.41 -16.22 6.76
C ALA A 17 15.02 -17.66 6.38
N SER A 18 13.73 -17.88 6.05
CA SER A 18 13.22 -19.19 5.61
C SER A 18 13.88 -19.65 4.32
N SER A 19 14.02 -18.77 3.34
CA SER A 19 14.65 -19.05 2.04
C SER A 19 16.13 -19.38 2.20
N ALA A 20 16.88 -18.56 2.96
CA ALA A 20 18.31 -18.80 3.22
C ALA A 20 18.54 -20.13 3.94
N ALA A 21 17.75 -20.43 4.97
CA ALA A 21 17.84 -21.70 5.71
C ALA A 21 17.54 -22.91 4.82
N PHE A 22 16.55 -22.78 3.92
CA PHE A 22 16.24 -23.83 2.96
C PHE A 22 17.40 -24.11 1.99
N CYS A 23 18.06 -23.05 1.48
CA CYS A 23 19.19 -23.16 0.57
C CYS A 23 20.42 -23.79 1.25
N LEU A 24 20.65 -23.52 2.53
CA LEU A 24 21.83 -23.96 3.29
C LEU A 24 21.61 -25.22 4.13
N LYS A 25 20.50 -25.94 3.93
CA LYS A 25 20.09 -27.08 4.77
C LYS A 25 21.17 -28.17 4.96
N ASP A 26 22.06 -28.31 4.00
CA ASP A 26 23.13 -29.33 3.99
C ASP A 26 24.50 -28.72 4.34
N GLU A 27 24.56 -27.45 4.77
CA GLU A 27 25.79 -26.73 5.09
C GLU A 27 25.80 -26.24 6.55
N ALA A 28 26.99 -25.88 7.06
CA ALA A 28 27.10 -25.21 8.35
C ALA A 28 26.82 -23.71 8.23
N TYR A 29 25.73 -23.24 8.83
CA TYR A 29 25.33 -21.83 8.77
C TYR A 29 24.88 -21.30 10.14
N GLN A 30 24.90 -19.98 10.25
CA GLN A 30 24.26 -19.22 11.31
C GLN A 30 23.41 -18.11 10.68
N ILE A 31 22.07 -18.23 10.73
CA ILE A 31 21.14 -17.18 10.30
C ILE A 31 20.55 -16.55 11.55
N THR A 32 20.64 -15.22 11.65
CA THR A 32 20.09 -14.47 12.79
C THR A 32 19.23 -13.32 12.31
N VAL A 33 17.98 -13.30 12.76
CA VAL A 33 17.04 -12.19 12.55
C VAL A 33 17.07 -11.29 13.77
N PHE A 34 17.44 -10.03 13.59
CA PHE A 34 17.32 -8.99 14.61
C PHE A 34 15.99 -8.29 14.49
N GLU A 35 15.14 -8.39 15.50
CA GLU A 35 13.86 -7.71 15.59
C GLU A 35 13.86 -6.84 16.85
N LYS A 36 13.50 -5.56 16.68
CA LYS A 36 13.50 -4.62 17.81
C LYS A 36 12.28 -4.72 18.72
N ASN A 37 11.21 -5.34 18.24
CA ASN A 37 10.03 -5.61 19.04
C ASN A 37 10.12 -7.00 19.68
N SER A 38 9.42 -7.18 20.78
CA SER A 38 9.30 -8.49 21.46
C SER A 38 8.60 -9.57 20.62
N ARG A 39 7.82 -9.15 19.59
CA ARG A 39 7.12 -10.07 18.70
C ARG A 39 7.38 -9.67 17.23
N PRO A 40 7.84 -10.60 16.35
CA PRO A 40 8.03 -10.34 14.94
C PRO A 40 6.69 -10.19 14.20
N ALA A 41 6.76 -9.70 12.97
CA ALA A 41 5.64 -9.56 12.02
C ALA A 41 4.45 -8.70 12.52
N ARG A 42 4.67 -7.74 13.42
CA ARG A 42 3.60 -6.89 13.99
C ARG A 42 2.76 -6.18 12.93
N LYS A 43 3.39 -5.68 11.85
CA LYS A 43 2.65 -5.02 10.76
C LYS A 43 1.77 -6.00 10.01
N VAL A 44 2.18 -7.27 9.83
CA VAL A 44 1.36 -8.31 9.19
C VAL A 44 0.08 -8.56 9.99
N MET A 45 0.16 -8.54 11.32
CA MET A 45 -1.00 -8.75 12.21
C MET A 45 -2.16 -7.79 11.96
N ILE A 46 -1.88 -6.54 11.55
CA ILE A 46 -2.90 -5.50 11.36
C ILE A 46 -3.36 -5.37 9.90
N THR A 47 -2.70 -6.06 8.96
CA THR A 47 -3.07 -5.99 7.54
C THR A 47 -4.46 -6.59 7.28
N GLY A 48 -5.15 -6.08 6.26
CA GLY A 48 -6.48 -6.57 5.90
C GLY A 48 -7.52 -6.48 7.05
N LYS A 49 -7.39 -5.51 7.95
CA LYS A 49 -8.22 -5.35 9.15
C LYS A 49 -8.13 -6.56 10.10
N GLY A 50 -6.93 -7.11 10.28
CA GLY A 50 -6.66 -8.28 11.12
C GLY A 50 -6.90 -9.63 10.43
N ARG A 51 -7.29 -9.64 9.15
CA ARG A 51 -7.50 -10.87 8.35
C ARG A 51 -6.25 -11.31 7.59
N CYS A 52 -5.34 -10.40 7.31
CA CYS A 52 -4.17 -10.52 6.43
C CYS A 52 -4.53 -10.85 4.97
N ASN A 53 -4.50 -9.86 4.09
CA ASN A 53 -4.54 -10.09 2.65
C ASN A 53 -3.14 -10.51 2.16
N VAL A 54 -2.92 -11.82 2.11
CA VAL A 54 -1.60 -12.46 1.95
C VAL A 54 -0.96 -12.13 0.61
N THR A 55 -1.73 -12.26 -0.46
CA THR A 55 -1.30 -12.01 -1.83
C THR A 55 -2.50 -11.70 -2.71
N ASN A 56 -2.26 -11.49 -3.99
CA ASN A 56 -3.27 -11.45 -5.03
C ASN A 56 -3.08 -12.65 -5.95
N ASN A 57 -4.11 -13.45 -6.16
CA ASN A 57 -4.06 -14.63 -7.03
C ASN A 57 -4.09 -14.22 -8.51
N CYS A 58 -2.98 -13.71 -9.00
CA CYS A 58 -2.80 -13.22 -10.36
C CYS A 58 -1.40 -13.57 -10.90
N ASP A 59 -1.22 -13.38 -12.20
CA ASP A 59 0.06 -13.58 -12.86
C ASP A 59 1.08 -12.48 -12.59
N VAL A 60 2.34 -12.70 -12.96
CA VAL A 60 3.46 -11.78 -12.76
C VAL A 60 3.22 -10.43 -13.47
N ASN A 61 2.63 -10.43 -14.66
CA ASN A 61 2.35 -9.18 -15.39
C ASN A 61 1.33 -8.33 -14.64
N SER A 62 0.33 -8.95 -14.04
CA SER A 62 -0.65 -8.28 -13.19
C SER A 62 -0.01 -7.74 -11.91
N LEU A 63 0.92 -8.47 -11.28
CA LEU A 63 1.70 -7.94 -10.14
C LEU A 63 2.49 -6.69 -10.53
N ILE A 64 3.18 -6.70 -11.66
CA ILE A 64 3.96 -5.57 -12.18
C ILE A 64 3.06 -4.37 -12.48
N THR A 65 1.92 -4.60 -13.15
CA THR A 65 0.96 -3.54 -13.52
C THR A 65 0.35 -2.87 -12.29
N ASN A 66 0.13 -3.64 -11.22
CA ASN A 66 -0.38 -3.13 -9.94
C ASN A 66 0.71 -2.55 -9.03
N THR A 67 1.95 -2.44 -9.53
CA THR A 67 3.07 -1.76 -8.88
C THR A 67 3.43 -0.50 -9.69
N PRO A 68 2.73 0.63 -9.50
CA PRO A 68 2.87 1.82 -10.35
C PRO A 68 4.23 2.51 -10.25
N LYS A 69 5.02 2.19 -9.23
CA LYS A 69 6.38 2.72 -9.06
C LYS A 69 7.40 1.60 -9.14
N ASN A 70 8.28 1.69 -10.14
CA ASN A 70 9.39 0.76 -10.36
C ASN A 70 8.99 -0.73 -10.48
N GLY A 71 7.74 -1.06 -10.87
CA GLY A 71 7.24 -2.44 -10.93
C GLY A 71 8.10 -3.38 -11.78
N LYS A 72 8.70 -2.90 -12.87
CA LYS A 72 9.60 -3.69 -13.73
C LYS A 72 10.86 -4.17 -13.01
N PHE A 73 11.33 -3.47 -11.98
CA PHE A 73 12.45 -3.88 -11.14
C PHE A 73 12.17 -5.22 -10.44
N LEU A 74 10.92 -5.50 -10.13
CA LEU A 74 10.49 -6.70 -9.39
C LEU A 74 10.32 -7.94 -10.27
N TYR A 75 10.58 -7.84 -11.59
CA TYR A 75 10.34 -8.95 -12.52
C TYR A 75 11.04 -10.24 -12.08
N SER A 76 12.32 -10.17 -11.73
CA SER A 76 13.08 -11.34 -11.26
C SER A 76 12.54 -11.90 -9.95
N ALA A 77 12.25 -11.03 -8.97
CA ALA A 77 11.70 -11.44 -7.68
C ALA A 77 10.32 -12.12 -7.83
N PHE A 78 9.42 -11.55 -8.64
CA PHE A 78 8.10 -12.14 -8.88
C PHE A 78 8.12 -13.45 -9.66
N ASN A 79 9.11 -13.64 -10.56
CA ASN A 79 9.27 -14.93 -11.26
C ASN A 79 9.96 -15.99 -10.38
N ASN A 80 10.82 -15.58 -9.45
CA ASN A 80 11.47 -16.50 -8.52
C ASN A 80 10.53 -16.96 -7.39
N PHE A 81 9.59 -16.12 -6.97
CA PHE A 81 8.58 -16.44 -5.96
C PHE A 81 7.25 -15.77 -6.30
N THR A 82 6.39 -16.51 -7.01
CA THR A 82 5.11 -16.03 -7.56
C THR A 82 4.01 -15.97 -6.50
N SER A 83 2.83 -15.43 -6.87
CA SER A 83 1.63 -15.52 -6.03
C SER A 83 1.22 -16.97 -5.75
N ALA A 84 1.36 -17.86 -6.74
CA ALA A 84 1.08 -19.29 -6.57
C ALA A 84 2.05 -19.93 -5.57
N ASP A 85 3.34 -19.60 -5.64
CA ASP A 85 4.34 -20.08 -4.69
C ASP A 85 4.05 -19.56 -3.28
N THR A 86 3.62 -18.31 -3.14
CA THR A 86 3.18 -17.74 -1.85
C THR A 86 2.00 -18.54 -1.29
N MET A 87 1.00 -18.85 -2.09
CA MET A 87 -0.15 -19.65 -1.66
C MET A 87 0.29 -21.05 -1.23
N THR A 88 1.08 -21.73 -2.06
CA THR A 88 1.63 -23.06 -1.77
C THR A 88 2.47 -23.06 -0.49
N TYR A 89 3.29 -22.02 -0.25
CA TYR A 89 4.08 -21.88 0.97
C TYR A 89 3.20 -21.88 2.22
N PHE A 90 2.17 -21.02 2.27
CA PHE A 90 1.30 -20.96 3.45
C PHE A 90 0.44 -22.21 3.63
N GLU A 91 -0.06 -22.79 2.55
CA GLU A 91 -0.82 -24.07 2.59
C GLU A 91 0.06 -25.20 3.08
N SER A 92 1.32 -25.31 2.65
CA SER A 92 2.28 -26.30 3.15
C SER A 92 2.62 -26.12 4.63
N MET A 93 2.51 -24.90 5.15
CA MET A 93 2.65 -24.59 6.59
C MET A 93 1.37 -24.86 7.39
N GLY A 94 0.32 -25.42 6.77
CA GLY A 94 -0.94 -25.79 7.40
C GLY A 94 -1.94 -24.65 7.52
N VAL A 95 -1.82 -23.58 6.72
CA VAL A 95 -2.78 -22.47 6.67
C VAL A 95 -3.57 -22.52 5.37
N PRO A 96 -4.81 -23.06 5.38
CA PRO A 96 -5.70 -23.07 4.22
C PRO A 96 -6.03 -21.64 3.78
N LEU A 97 -5.99 -21.38 2.47
CA LEU A 97 -6.25 -20.08 1.87
C LEU A 97 -7.55 -20.08 1.08
N LYS A 98 -8.16 -18.91 0.93
CA LYS A 98 -9.30 -18.64 0.06
C LYS A 98 -9.06 -17.41 -0.79
N THR A 99 -9.54 -17.46 -2.05
CA THR A 99 -9.53 -16.30 -2.95
C THR A 99 -10.89 -15.62 -2.93
N GLU A 100 -10.92 -14.33 -2.66
CA GLU A 100 -12.11 -13.49 -2.64
C GLU A 100 -12.18 -12.58 -3.90
N ARG A 101 -13.26 -11.80 -4.01
CA ARG A 101 -13.45 -10.82 -5.10
C ARG A 101 -12.20 -9.95 -5.29
N GLY A 102 -11.79 -9.75 -6.55
CA GLY A 102 -10.58 -9.02 -6.93
C GLY A 102 -9.30 -9.82 -6.71
N ASN A 103 -9.41 -11.15 -6.72
CA ASN A 103 -8.31 -12.10 -6.56
C ASN A 103 -7.54 -11.96 -5.24
N ARG A 104 -8.11 -11.34 -4.23
CA ARG A 104 -7.50 -11.15 -2.91
C ARG A 104 -7.46 -12.47 -2.16
N VAL A 105 -6.31 -12.82 -1.63
CA VAL A 105 -6.09 -14.09 -0.92
C VAL A 105 -6.05 -13.85 0.58
N PHE A 106 -6.86 -14.61 1.34
CA PHE A 106 -6.94 -14.56 2.79
C PHE A 106 -6.84 -15.98 3.38
N PRO A 107 -6.41 -16.12 4.65
CA PRO A 107 -6.59 -17.39 5.36
C PRO A 107 -8.08 -17.70 5.51
N VAL A 108 -8.44 -18.98 5.41
CA VAL A 108 -9.84 -19.42 5.60
C VAL A 108 -10.37 -19.03 6.97
N SER A 109 -9.51 -19.02 7.99
CA SER A 109 -9.82 -18.60 9.36
C SER A 109 -10.14 -17.12 9.52
N ASP A 110 -9.83 -16.27 8.53
CA ASP A 110 -9.87 -14.81 8.62
C ASP A 110 -9.02 -14.22 9.77
N LYS A 111 -7.95 -14.91 10.18
CA LYS A 111 -7.07 -14.49 11.27
C LYS A 111 -5.65 -14.30 10.79
N SER A 112 -5.12 -13.08 10.88
CA SER A 112 -3.74 -12.75 10.50
C SER A 112 -2.69 -13.48 11.35
N VAL A 113 -3.05 -13.92 12.56
CA VAL A 113 -2.15 -14.68 13.45
C VAL A 113 -1.69 -15.98 12.80
N ASP A 114 -2.55 -16.67 12.05
CA ASP A 114 -2.18 -17.93 11.40
C ASP A 114 -1.09 -17.73 10.35
N ILE A 115 -1.15 -16.61 9.61
CA ILE A 115 -0.12 -16.20 8.65
C ILE A 115 1.19 -15.86 9.36
N VAL A 116 1.11 -15.11 10.47
CA VAL A 116 2.29 -14.76 11.28
C VAL A 116 2.95 -16.01 11.84
N ASP A 117 2.18 -16.93 12.41
CA ASP A 117 2.71 -18.17 12.98
C ASP A 117 3.34 -19.06 11.89
N ALA A 118 2.76 -19.10 10.68
CA ALA A 118 3.33 -19.81 9.53
C ALA A 118 4.67 -19.21 9.06
N LEU A 119 4.84 -17.90 9.17
CA LEU A 119 6.13 -17.23 8.86
C LEU A 119 7.17 -17.44 9.97
N VAL A 120 6.76 -17.43 11.23
CA VAL A 120 7.68 -17.44 12.39
C VAL A 120 8.18 -18.85 12.71
N ARG A 121 7.31 -19.87 12.66
CA ARG A 121 7.68 -21.26 13.03
C ARG A 121 8.89 -21.83 12.30
N PRO A 122 9.00 -21.75 10.95
CA PRO A 122 10.17 -22.28 10.25
C PRO A 122 11.45 -21.51 10.59
N VAL A 123 11.36 -20.21 10.86
CA VAL A 123 12.50 -19.39 11.26
C VAL A 123 12.97 -19.75 12.67
N GLN A 124 12.06 -19.92 13.63
CA GLN A 124 12.40 -20.35 14.98
C GLN A 124 13.04 -21.75 15.03
N LYS A 125 12.66 -22.64 14.10
CA LYS A 125 13.21 -24.00 14.02
C LYS A 125 14.63 -24.02 13.47
N ASN A 126 14.96 -23.15 12.51
CA ASN A 126 16.18 -23.25 11.70
C ASN A 126 17.12 -22.05 11.87
N CYS A 127 16.69 -20.97 12.51
CA CYS A 127 17.41 -19.71 12.64
C CYS A 127 17.30 -19.17 14.07
N ASN A 128 18.08 -18.14 14.39
CA ASN A 128 17.95 -17.39 15.64
C ASN A 128 17.10 -16.14 15.40
N ILE A 129 16.09 -15.91 16.25
CA ILE A 129 15.39 -14.61 16.32
C ILE A 129 15.83 -13.96 17.63
N ILE A 130 16.49 -12.81 17.54
CA ILE A 130 17.04 -12.09 18.69
C ILE A 130 16.36 -10.74 18.78
N GLU A 131 15.80 -10.42 19.95
CA GLU A 131 15.34 -9.08 20.25
C GLU A 131 16.57 -8.15 20.31
N GLY A 132 16.59 -7.17 19.42
CA GLY A 132 17.71 -6.24 19.30
C GLY A 132 17.55 -5.27 18.16
N THR A 133 18.13 -4.09 18.34
CA THR A 133 18.08 -3.01 17.34
C THR A 133 19.47 -2.87 16.71
N ALA A 134 19.54 -3.04 15.38
CA ALA A 134 20.75 -2.73 14.63
C ALA A 134 20.93 -1.21 14.55
N GLU A 135 22.13 -0.75 14.92
CA GLU A 135 22.55 0.65 14.86
C GLU A 135 23.25 0.98 13.54
N ALA A 136 24.17 0.10 13.12
CA ALA A 136 24.97 0.30 11.92
C ALA A 136 25.39 -1.03 11.28
N ILE A 137 25.65 -0.98 9.98
CA ILE A 137 26.30 -2.05 9.21
C ILE A 137 27.72 -1.60 8.91
N ILE A 138 28.69 -2.44 9.23
CA ILE A 138 30.11 -2.18 9.04
C ILE A 138 30.54 -2.80 7.70
N ALA A 139 30.99 -1.98 6.77
CA ALA A 139 31.36 -2.41 5.43
C ALA A 139 32.64 -1.68 4.93
N PRO A 140 33.80 -1.93 5.53
CA PRO A 140 35.03 -1.33 5.06
C PRO A 140 35.36 -1.84 3.65
N ASN A 141 35.92 -0.94 2.82
CA ASN A 141 36.31 -1.24 1.44
C ASN A 141 35.15 -1.79 0.55
N GLY A 142 33.89 -1.47 0.88
CA GLY A 142 32.73 -1.90 0.10
C GLY A 142 32.28 -3.34 0.33
N PHE A 143 32.68 -4.00 1.41
CA PHE A 143 32.28 -5.35 1.77
C PHE A 143 31.68 -5.39 3.18
N VAL A 144 30.53 -6.01 3.35
CA VAL A 144 29.96 -6.26 4.68
C VAL A 144 30.92 -7.09 5.52
N THR A 145 31.14 -6.69 6.78
CA THR A 145 31.96 -7.43 7.73
C THR A 145 31.26 -7.65 9.07
N ALA A 146 30.40 -6.75 9.51
CA ALA A 146 29.73 -6.86 10.80
C ALA A 146 28.45 -6.02 10.88
N VAL A 147 27.63 -6.28 11.89
CA VAL A 147 26.52 -5.45 12.34
C VAL A 147 26.78 -4.98 13.76
N LYS A 148 26.64 -3.68 14.00
CA LYS A 148 26.67 -3.07 15.33
C LYS A 148 25.26 -2.93 15.87
N LEU A 149 25.01 -3.36 17.08
CA LEU A 149 23.73 -3.23 17.78
C LEU A 149 23.76 -2.02 18.75
N THR A 150 22.58 -1.51 19.09
CA THR A 150 22.43 -0.37 20.03
C THR A 150 22.89 -0.68 21.47
N ASP A 151 23.00 -1.95 21.83
CA ASP A 151 23.54 -2.40 23.13
C ASP A 151 25.07 -2.45 23.17
N GLY A 152 25.74 -2.02 22.10
CA GLY A 152 27.17 -1.94 21.95
C GLY A 152 27.83 -3.19 21.36
N ARG A 153 27.13 -4.31 21.20
CA ARG A 153 27.68 -5.52 20.55
C ARG A 153 27.96 -5.28 19.09
N THR A 154 29.10 -5.76 18.60
CA THR A 154 29.45 -5.84 17.19
C THR A 154 29.61 -7.30 16.82
N LEU A 155 28.87 -7.77 15.83
CA LEU A 155 28.79 -9.18 15.44
C LEU A 155 29.22 -9.34 13.98
N ASP A 156 30.20 -10.22 13.73
CA ASP A 156 30.70 -10.49 12.38
C ASP A 156 29.67 -11.17 11.52
N ALA A 157 29.53 -10.71 10.28
CA ALA A 157 28.64 -11.25 9.28
C ALA A 157 29.30 -11.35 7.90
N ASP A 158 28.99 -12.43 7.17
CA ASP A 158 29.39 -12.58 5.77
C ASP A 158 28.42 -11.84 4.83
N SER A 159 27.16 -11.77 5.21
CA SER A 159 26.13 -11.01 4.49
C SER A 159 25.05 -10.45 5.42
N VAL A 160 24.44 -9.35 5.00
CA VAL A 160 23.36 -8.66 5.72
C VAL A 160 22.19 -8.38 4.79
N ILE A 161 20.98 -8.73 5.23
CA ILE A 161 19.73 -8.39 4.54
C ILE A 161 19.00 -7.33 5.35
N VAL A 162 18.74 -6.16 4.77
CA VAL A 162 17.97 -5.09 5.41
C VAL A 162 16.52 -5.21 4.98
N ALA A 163 15.64 -5.56 5.91
CA ALA A 163 14.21 -5.81 5.72
C ALA A 163 13.34 -5.06 6.75
N THR A 164 13.74 -3.82 7.08
CA THR A 164 13.18 -3.01 8.18
C THR A 164 11.84 -2.37 7.87
N GLY A 165 11.32 -2.52 6.64
CA GLY A 165 10.12 -1.83 6.19
C GLY A 165 10.35 -0.33 5.94
N GLY A 166 9.26 0.44 5.85
CA GLY A 166 9.24 1.88 5.60
C GLY A 166 9.13 2.73 6.87
N MET A 167 8.26 3.76 6.82
CA MET A 167 7.96 4.67 7.91
C MET A 167 6.48 4.66 8.34
N SER A 168 5.64 3.90 7.64
CA SER A 168 4.22 3.78 7.96
C SER A 168 3.98 2.85 9.14
N TYR A 169 2.99 3.14 9.98
CA TYR A 169 2.71 2.43 11.23
C TYR A 169 3.94 2.26 12.14
N PRO A 170 4.58 3.35 12.60
CA PRO A 170 5.84 3.28 13.37
C PRO A 170 5.72 2.46 14.66
N THR A 171 4.52 2.35 15.25
CA THR A 171 4.24 1.48 16.41
C THR A 171 4.45 0.00 16.13
N THR A 172 4.51 -0.42 14.85
CA THR A 172 4.82 -1.79 14.45
C THR A 172 6.31 -2.04 14.26
N GLY A 173 7.16 -1.01 14.37
CA GLY A 173 8.60 -1.09 14.21
C GLY A 173 9.17 -0.42 12.95
N SER A 174 8.33 0.04 12.04
CA SER A 174 8.75 0.72 10.79
C SER A 174 9.07 2.19 11.06
N THR A 175 10.25 2.48 11.58
CA THR A 175 10.68 3.83 12.01
C THR A 175 11.74 4.47 11.11
N GLY A 176 12.07 3.82 9.98
CA GLY A 176 13.03 4.34 9.00
C GLY A 176 14.51 4.10 9.35
N ASP A 177 14.81 3.22 10.31
CA ASP A 177 16.20 2.96 10.72
C ASP A 177 17.03 2.38 9.57
N GLY A 178 16.46 1.50 8.75
CA GLY A 178 17.14 0.95 7.57
C GLY A 178 17.55 2.01 6.57
N TYR A 179 16.77 3.08 6.41
CA TYR A 179 17.13 4.20 5.54
C TYR A 179 18.36 4.96 6.07
N LYS A 180 18.49 5.11 7.40
CA LYS A 180 19.65 5.74 8.01
C LYS A 180 20.92 4.91 7.77
N MET A 181 20.81 3.59 7.99
CA MET A 181 21.92 2.65 7.77
C MET A 181 22.35 2.63 6.29
N ALA A 182 21.38 2.58 5.36
CA ALA A 182 21.66 2.59 3.93
C ALA A 182 22.34 3.91 3.47
N LYS A 183 21.84 5.07 3.96
CA LYS A 183 22.47 6.38 3.68
C LYS A 183 23.90 6.46 4.19
N ALA A 184 24.18 5.93 5.38
CA ALA A 184 25.53 5.89 5.94
C ALA A 184 26.50 5.06 5.08
N LEU A 185 25.99 4.09 4.32
CA LEU A 185 26.74 3.28 3.36
C LEU A 185 26.76 3.87 1.92
N GLY A 186 26.29 5.10 1.74
CA GLY A 186 26.33 5.80 0.45
C GLY A 186 25.12 5.56 -0.46
N HIS A 187 24.10 4.82 -0.01
CA HIS A 187 22.89 4.61 -0.80
C HIS A 187 22.00 5.84 -0.88
N THR A 188 21.41 6.06 -2.04
CA THR A 188 20.39 7.07 -2.27
C THR A 188 19.05 6.58 -1.74
N VAL A 189 18.46 7.31 -0.81
CA VAL A 189 17.07 7.15 -0.38
C VAL A 189 16.24 8.22 -1.06
N THR A 190 15.29 7.80 -1.90
CA THR A 190 14.37 8.72 -2.59
C THR A 190 13.42 9.38 -1.61
N ASN A 191 12.71 10.44 -2.04
CA ASN A 191 11.79 11.15 -1.17
C ASN A 191 10.71 10.20 -0.61
N LEU A 192 10.60 10.16 0.72
CA LEU A 192 9.65 9.32 1.43
C LEU A 192 8.33 10.08 1.59
N THR A 193 7.27 9.53 1.05
CA THR A 193 5.91 10.09 1.10
C THR A 193 4.91 9.00 1.49
N PRO A 194 3.77 9.39 2.10
CA PRO A 194 2.72 8.41 2.34
C PRO A 194 2.13 7.90 1.03
N SER A 195 1.74 6.63 1.00
CA SER A 195 0.99 6.02 -0.09
C SER A 195 -0.12 5.12 0.46
N LEU A 196 -1.21 4.97 -0.30
CA LEU A 196 -2.42 4.29 0.13
C LEU A 196 -2.98 4.91 1.42
N ILE A 197 -3.30 6.20 1.33
CA ILE A 197 -3.68 7.03 2.47
C ILE A 197 -4.91 7.89 2.15
N GLY A 198 -5.62 8.34 3.18
CA GLY A 198 -6.69 9.32 3.05
C GLY A 198 -6.17 10.66 2.54
N LEU A 199 -7.03 11.40 1.84
CA LEU A 199 -6.76 12.73 1.30
C LEU A 199 -7.48 13.78 2.13
N GLU A 200 -6.79 14.86 2.45
CA GLU A 200 -7.37 16.06 3.02
C GLU A 200 -7.91 16.95 1.91
N CYS A 201 -9.09 17.52 2.13
CA CYS A 201 -9.80 18.33 1.15
C CYS A 201 -10.11 19.73 1.70
N HIS A 202 -10.16 20.71 0.79
CA HIS A 202 -10.45 22.11 1.15
C HIS A 202 -11.90 22.32 1.60
N GLU A 203 -12.82 21.52 1.09
CA GLU A 203 -14.27 21.71 1.25
C GLU A 203 -14.74 21.37 2.67
N GLY A 204 -15.16 22.39 3.41
CA GLY A 204 -15.64 22.26 4.79
C GLY A 204 -16.87 21.37 4.97
N PHE A 205 -17.61 21.05 3.88
CA PHE A 205 -18.73 20.12 3.97
C PHE A 205 -18.29 18.67 4.18
N CYS A 206 -17.01 18.32 3.98
CA CYS A 206 -16.50 16.98 4.28
C CYS A 206 -16.79 16.58 5.73
N THR A 207 -16.66 17.52 6.68
CA THR A 207 -16.98 17.30 8.10
C THR A 207 -18.43 16.89 8.31
N ARG A 208 -19.38 17.50 7.55
CA ARG A 208 -20.81 17.14 7.64
C ARG A 208 -21.13 15.79 6.99
N LEU A 209 -20.31 15.38 6.03
CA LEU A 209 -20.44 14.09 5.35
C LEU A 209 -19.63 12.97 6.01
N ALA A 210 -18.89 13.25 7.08
CA ALA A 210 -18.04 12.27 7.75
C ALA A 210 -18.85 11.00 8.13
N GLY A 211 -18.29 9.83 7.77
CA GLY A 211 -18.96 8.53 7.93
C GLY A 211 -19.83 8.10 6.74
N LEU A 212 -20.15 9.00 5.78
CA LEU A 212 -20.86 8.61 4.58
C LEU A 212 -19.97 7.76 3.67
N SER A 213 -20.34 6.49 3.50
CA SER A 213 -19.75 5.60 2.51
C SER A 213 -20.55 5.65 1.21
N LEU A 214 -19.86 5.90 0.11
CA LEU A 214 -20.41 5.83 -1.24
C LEU A 214 -19.96 4.53 -1.91
N LYS A 215 -20.93 3.81 -2.49
CA LYS A 215 -20.70 2.58 -3.25
C LYS A 215 -21.01 2.80 -4.71
N ASN A 216 -20.28 2.11 -5.59
CA ASN A 216 -20.49 2.18 -7.04
C ASN A 216 -20.41 3.61 -7.58
N VAL A 217 -19.44 4.40 -7.11
CA VAL A 217 -19.09 5.71 -7.64
C VAL A 217 -17.81 5.62 -8.45
N THR A 218 -17.59 6.53 -9.39
CA THR A 218 -16.30 6.65 -10.08
C THR A 218 -15.54 7.82 -9.50
N LEU A 219 -14.32 7.58 -9.04
CA LEU A 219 -13.38 8.61 -8.60
C LEU A 219 -12.31 8.81 -9.67
N SER A 220 -12.16 10.06 -10.11
CA SER A 220 -11.09 10.49 -11.02
C SER A 220 -10.21 11.49 -10.31
N ALA A 221 -8.89 11.27 -10.29
CA ALA A 221 -7.92 12.19 -9.70
C ALA A 221 -7.14 12.92 -10.80
N PHE A 222 -6.98 14.24 -10.65
CA PHE A 222 -6.35 15.11 -11.64
C PHE A 222 -5.25 15.96 -11.01
N GLU A 223 -4.21 16.22 -11.80
CA GLU A 223 -3.30 17.34 -11.57
C GLU A 223 -3.97 18.62 -12.13
N ASP A 224 -3.97 19.70 -11.36
CA ASP A 224 -4.59 20.95 -11.77
C ASP A 224 -3.97 21.46 -13.10
N GLY A 225 -4.83 21.96 -13.98
CA GLY A 225 -4.47 22.32 -15.35
C GLY A 225 -4.32 21.15 -16.35
N LYS A 226 -4.47 19.90 -15.92
CA LYS A 226 -4.46 18.72 -16.80
C LYS A 226 -5.86 18.22 -17.08
N LYS A 227 -6.16 17.90 -18.35
CA LYS A 227 -7.46 17.33 -18.76
C LYS A 227 -7.55 15.81 -18.54
N LYS A 228 -6.41 15.10 -18.61
CA LYS A 228 -6.38 13.64 -18.47
C LYS A 228 -6.21 13.28 -16.98
N PRO A 229 -7.07 12.42 -16.43
CA PRO A 229 -6.92 11.97 -15.05
C PRO A 229 -5.64 11.13 -14.90
N LEU A 230 -5.00 11.27 -13.73
CA LEU A 230 -3.89 10.43 -13.29
C LEU A 230 -4.39 9.05 -12.85
N TYR A 231 -5.62 9.00 -12.34
CA TYR A 231 -6.29 7.81 -11.87
C TYR A 231 -7.79 7.93 -12.13
N LYS A 232 -8.44 6.82 -12.52
CA LYS A 232 -9.90 6.75 -12.68
C LYS A 232 -10.37 5.32 -12.49
N GLU A 233 -11.16 5.08 -11.45
CA GLU A 233 -11.75 3.76 -11.17
C GLU A 233 -13.13 3.88 -10.54
N MET A 234 -13.94 2.81 -10.68
CA MET A 234 -15.24 2.67 -10.04
C MET A 234 -15.13 1.78 -8.79
N GLY A 235 -15.76 2.17 -7.69
CA GLY A 235 -15.71 1.40 -6.45
C GLY A 235 -16.37 2.10 -5.27
N GLU A 236 -15.73 1.95 -4.11
CA GLU A 236 -16.20 2.49 -2.83
C GLU A 236 -15.25 3.55 -2.29
N MET A 237 -15.82 4.58 -1.68
CA MET A 237 -15.10 5.61 -0.94
C MET A 237 -15.84 6.02 0.32
N LEU A 238 -15.17 6.73 1.20
CA LEU A 238 -15.67 7.19 2.50
C LEU A 238 -15.33 8.67 2.70
N PHE A 239 -16.28 9.48 3.15
CA PHE A 239 -16.01 10.81 3.68
C PHE A 239 -15.49 10.74 5.12
N THR A 240 -14.48 11.54 5.42
CA THR A 240 -13.92 11.74 6.76
C THR A 240 -14.12 13.18 7.21
N HIS A 241 -13.78 13.49 8.45
CA HIS A 241 -13.90 14.87 8.97
C HIS A 241 -13.03 15.89 8.21
N THR A 242 -11.92 15.46 7.65
CA THR A 242 -10.95 16.34 6.97
C THR A 242 -10.93 16.16 5.45
N GLY A 243 -11.69 15.20 4.88
CA GLY A 243 -11.66 14.93 3.44
C GLY A 243 -12.24 13.57 3.10
N ILE A 244 -11.49 12.73 2.40
CA ILE A 244 -11.94 11.44 1.87
C ILE A 244 -10.96 10.31 2.15
N SER A 245 -11.48 9.08 2.19
CA SER A 245 -10.73 7.83 2.37
C SER A 245 -11.46 6.67 1.68
N GLY A 246 -11.09 5.44 1.99
CA GLY A 246 -11.67 4.23 1.40
C GLY A 246 -10.92 3.73 0.16
N PRO A 247 -11.29 2.56 -0.39
CA PRO A 247 -10.47 1.87 -1.39
C PRO A 247 -10.09 2.72 -2.61
N LEU A 248 -11.04 3.46 -3.20
CA LEU A 248 -10.75 4.35 -4.34
C LEU A 248 -9.76 5.45 -3.99
N THR A 249 -9.98 6.11 -2.84
CA THR A 249 -9.12 7.21 -2.39
C THR A 249 -7.71 6.72 -2.08
N LEU A 250 -7.59 5.57 -1.42
CA LEU A 250 -6.29 4.96 -1.13
C LEU A 250 -5.51 4.67 -2.42
N SER A 251 -6.16 4.06 -3.42
CA SER A 251 -5.52 3.83 -4.72
C SER A 251 -5.19 5.12 -5.45
N ALA A 252 -6.09 6.12 -5.45
CA ALA A 252 -5.85 7.43 -6.06
C ALA A 252 -4.64 8.13 -5.44
N SER A 253 -4.47 8.05 -4.12
CA SER A 253 -3.37 8.72 -3.40
C SER A 253 -1.98 8.28 -3.88
N ALA A 254 -1.82 7.05 -4.35
CA ALA A 254 -0.57 6.53 -4.92
C ALA A 254 -0.12 7.28 -6.20
N HIS A 255 -1.02 8.03 -6.85
CA HIS A 255 -0.73 8.82 -8.04
C HIS A 255 -0.42 10.30 -7.76
N LEU A 256 -0.71 10.79 -6.55
CA LEU A 256 -0.59 12.21 -6.19
C LEU A 256 0.78 12.51 -5.54
N ARG A 257 1.87 12.27 -6.26
CA ARG A 257 3.22 12.12 -5.69
C ARG A 257 3.97 13.40 -5.32
N TYR A 258 3.52 14.55 -5.77
CA TYR A 258 4.25 15.83 -5.63
C TYR A 258 3.36 16.89 -4.99
N MET A 259 2.73 16.57 -3.86
CA MET A 259 1.82 17.47 -3.15
C MET A 259 2.46 18.80 -2.73
N ASP A 260 3.77 18.81 -2.55
CA ASP A 260 4.58 20.00 -2.23
C ASP A 260 4.75 20.96 -3.42
N LYS A 261 4.57 20.47 -4.66
CA LYS A 261 4.86 21.22 -5.90
C LYS A 261 3.68 21.36 -6.84
N LYS A 262 2.65 20.52 -6.66
CA LYS A 262 1.52 20.42 -7.58
C LYS A 262 0.21 20.48 -6.80
N LYS A 263 -0.79 21.06 -7.44
CA LYS A 263 -2.18 21.05 -6.94
C LYS A 263 -2.94 19.89 -7.58
N TYR A 264 -3.80 19.28 -6.80
CA TYR A 264 -4.62 18.15 -7.24
C TYR A 264 -6.06 18.36 -6.85
N PHE A 265 -6.95 17.78 -7.62
CA PHE A 265 -8.36 17.67 -7.28
C PHE A 265 -8.88 16.28 -7.66
N VAL A 266 -9.98 15.89 -7.05
CA VAL A 266 -10.72 14.69 -7.43
C VAL A 266 -12.11 15.07 -7.90
N GLU A 267 -12.60 14.35 -8.88
CA GLU A 267 -13.99 14.40 -9.32
C GLU A 267 -14.64 13.04 -9.04
N ILE A 268 -15.82 13.09 -8.45
CA ILE A 268 -16.60 11.90 -8.13
C ILE A 268 -17.86 11.92 -8.95
N ASP A 269 -18.01 10.92 -9.82
CA ASP A 269 -19.28 10.62 -10.48
C ASP A 269 -20.13 9.78 -9.52
N LEU A 270 -21.18 10.37 -8.98
CA LEU A 270 -22.06 9.72 -8.01
C LEU A 270 -23.02 8.70 -8.65
N LYS A 271 -23.17 8.71 -9.97
CA LYS A 271 -24.09 7.84 -10.74
C LYS A 271 -23.43 7.38 -12.05
N PRO A 272 -22.34 6.59 -11.99
CA PRO A 272 -21.58 6.20 -13.18
C PRO A 272 -22.35 5.27 -14.13
N ALA A 273 -23.39 4.60 -13.66
CA ALA A 273 -24.26 3.76 -14.50
C ALA A 273 -25.17 4.56 -15.43
N LEU A 274 -25.32 5.88 -15.23
CA LEU A 274 -26.12 6.77 -16.05
C LEU A 274 -25.20 7.80 -16.70
N ASP A 275 -25.27 7.97 -18.02
CA ASP A 275 -24.67 9.14 -18.67
C ASP A 275 -25.49 10.41 -18.34
N GLU A 276 -25.00 11.59 -18.75
CA GLU A 276 -25.66 12.87 -18.44
C GLU A 276 -27.08 12.94 -19.00
N VAL A 277 -27.31 12.41 -20.20
CA VAL A 277 -28.64 12.42 -20.87
C VAL A 277 -29.61 11.48 -20.13
N GLN A 278 -29.10 10.30 -19.73
CA GLN A 278 -29.90 9.33 -18.99
C GLN A 278 -30.23 9.84 -17.58
N LEU A 279 -29.29 10.54 -16.94
CA LEU A 279 -29.49 11.14 -15.63
C LEU A 279 -30.51 12.29 -15.69
N ASP A 280 -30.43 13.15 -16.73
CA ASP A 280 -31.44 14.21 -16.96
C ASP A 280 -32.85 13.64 -17.14
N LYS A 281 -33.00 12.59 -17.97
CA LYS A 281 -34.30 11.89 -18.15
C LYS A 281 -34.77 11.24 -16.83
N ARG A 282 -33.88 10.73 -16.03
CA ARG A 282 -34.21 10.16 -14.71
C ARG A 282 -34.73 11.24 -13.76
N LEU A 283 -34.08 12.40 -13.72
CA LEU A 283 -34.53 13.55 -12.91
C LEU A 283 -35.89 14.04 -13.34
N LEU A 284 -36.15 14.19 -14.65
CA LEU A 284 -37.47 14.56 -15.17
C LEU A 284 -38.54 13.60 -14.67
N ARG A 285 -38.36 12.30 -14.83
CA ARG A 285 -39.29 11.29 -14.35
C ARG A 285 -39.54 11.38 -12.84
N ASP A 286 -38.49 11.52 -12.05
CA ASP A 286 -38.61 11.61 -10.58
C ASP A 286 -39.30 12.91 -10.15
N PHE A 287 -39.20 14.01 -10.93
CA PHE A 287 -39.89 15.27 -10.72
C PHE A 287 -41.37 15.20 -11.13
N GLU A 288 -41.69 14.50 -12.23
CA GLU A 288 -43.09 14.27 -12.68
C GLU A 288 -43.92 13.52 -11.63
N GLU A 289 -43.28 12.62 -10.85
CA GLU A 289 -43.95 11.91 -9.75
C GLU A 289 -44.31 12.81 -8.55
N SER A 290 -43.77 14.04 -8.49
CA SER A 290 -43.92 14.92 -7.32
C SER A 290 -43.90 16.42 -7.63
N LEU A 291 -44.66 16.86 -8.64
CA LEU A 291 -44.65 18.19 -9.24
C LEU A 291 -44.67 19.37 -8.25
N ASN A 292 -45.39 19.25 -7.14
CA ASN A 292 -45.55 20.31 -6.16
C ASN A 292 -44.58 20.20 -4.96
N ARG A 293 -43.65 19.27 -5.02
CA ARG A 293 -42.64 19.05 -3.95
C ARG A 293 -41.54 20.11 -4.04
N ASP A 294 -41.05 20.55 -2.89
CA ASP A 294 -39.85 21.39 -2.84
C ASP A 294 -38.64 20.62 -3.32
N PHE A 295 -37.74 21.27 -4.05
CA PHE A 295 -36.52 20.66 -4.58
C PHE A 295 -35.67 20.00 -3.49
N ALA A 296 -35.58 20.63 -2.31
CA ALA A 296 -34.88 20.08 -1.15
C ALA A 296 -35.28 18.65 -0.79
N ASN A 297 -36.52 18.24 -1.13
CA ASN A 297 -37.08 16.94 -0.76
C ASN A 297 -37.25 15.97 -1.95
N SER A 298 -36.68 16.29 -3.14
CA SER A 298 -36.97 15.57 -4.38
C SER A 298 -35.88 14.55 -4.78
N LEU A 299 -34.71 14.57 -4.14
CA LEU A 299 -33.53 13.76 -4.51
C LEU A 299 -33.36 12.49 -3.68
N ASP A 300 -34.28 12.18 -2.77
CA ASP A 300 -34.21 11.07 -1.81
C ASP A 300 -34.21 9.68 -2.46
N LYS A 301 -34.78 9.53 -3.67
CA LYS A 301 -34.74 8.30 -4.47
C LYS A 301 -33.42 8.11 -5.24
N LEU A 302 -32.65 9.18 -5.38
CA LEU A 302 -31.46 9.19 -6.22
C LEU A 302 -30.15 9.20 -5.38
N LEU A 303 -30.11 9.94 -4.28
CA LEU A 303 -28.91 10.20 -3.50
C LEU A 303 -29.10 9.85 -2.01
N PRO A 304 -28.03 9.48 -1.28
CA PRO A 304 -28.05 9.38 0.16
C PRO A 304 -28.45 10.70 0.81
N LYS A 305 -29.29 10.66 1.85
CA LYS A 305 -29.85 11.86 2.49
C LYS A 305 -28.82 12.89 2.92
N SER A 306 -27.68 12.45 3.45
CA SER A 306 -26.63 13.35 3.96
C SER A 306 -25.94 14.17 2.88
N ILE A 307 -25.83 13.69 1.62
CA ILE A 307 -25.16 14.43 0.54
C ILE A 307 -26.12 15.39 -0.18
N ILE A 308 -27.45 15.18 -0.09
CA ILE A 308 -28.45 15.99 -0.81
C ILE A 308 -28.27 17.50 -0.55
N PRO A 309 -28.13 18.00 0.70
CA PRO A 309 -27.95 19.44 0.93
C PRO A 309 -26.70 20.02 0.26
N VAL A 310 -25.64 19.21 0.12
CA VAL A 310 -24.40 19.63 -0.54
C VAL A 310 -24.63 19.74 -2.06
N ILE A 311 -25.29 18.76 -2.66
CA ILE A 311 -25.62 18.76 -4.10
C ILE A 311 -26.56 19.91 -4.45
N ILE A 312 -27.56 20.19 -3.62
CA ILE A 312 -28.48 21.33 -3.80
C ILE A 312 -27.66 22.63 -3.82
N ASN A 313 -26.79 22.84 -2.85
CA ASN A 313 -25.95 24.03 -2.81
C ASN A 313 -25.03 24.13 -4.05
N MET A 314 -24.44 23.03 -4.50
CA MET A 314 -23.58 23.00 -5.69
C MET A 314 -24.35 23.25 -7.00
N SER A 315 -25.61 22.84 -7.08
CA SER A 315 -26.45 23.06 -8.27
C SER A 315 -26.85 24.53 -8.44
N GLY A 316 -26.81 25.34 -7.38
CA GLY A 316 -27.26 26.71 -7.37
C GLY A 316 -28.80 26.88 -7.38
N ILE A 317 -29.55 25.80 -7.31
CA ILE A 317 -31.04 25.82 -7.33
C ILE A 317 -31.54 26.16 -5.93
N ASN A 318 -32.50 27.08 -5.83
CA ASN A 318 -33.13 27.40 -4.56
C ASN A 318 -33.86 26.16 -4.00
N PRO A 319 -33.56 25.72 -2.75
CA PRO A 319 -34.14 24.52 -2.14
C PRO A 319 -35.66 24.52 -2.04
N HIS A 320 -36.31 25.71 -2.02
CA HIS A 320 -37.76 25.88 -1.93
C HIS A 320 -38.44 26.00 -3.29
N THR A 321 -37.69 26.01 -4.40
CA THR A 321 -38.26 25.94 -5.75
C THR A 321 -39.08 24.65 -5.91
N LYS A 322 -40.30 24.77 -6.44
CA LYS A 322 -41.08 23.57 -6.77
C LYS A 322 -40.44 22.84 -7.96
N VAL A 323 -40.38 21.51 -7.93
CA VAL A 323 -39.68 20.75 -8.97
C VAL A 323 -40.21 20.97 -10.38
N ASN A 324 -41.51 21.32 -10.53
CA ASN A 324 -42.11 21.67 -11.81
C ASN A 324 -41.72 23.07 -12.34
N GLN A 325 -41.04 23.88 -11.54
CA GLN A 325 -40.54 25.21 -11.91
C GLN A 325 -39.03 25.20 -12.24
N ILE A 326 -38.34 24.06 -12.04
CA ILE A 326 -36.91 23.92 -12.33
C ILE A 326 -36.71 23.98 -13.85
N SER A 327 -35.93 24.97 -14.29
CA SER A 327 -35.59 25.15 -15.71
C SER A 327 -34.67 24.03 -16.24
N ARG A 328 -34.53 23.97 -17.56
CA ARG A 328 -33.60 23.04 -18.21
C ARG A 328 -32.15 23.32 -17.79
N GLU A 329 -31.80 24.59 -17.72
CA GLU A 329 -30.44 25.05 -17.34
C GLU A 329 -30.12 24.68 -15.89
N GLU A 330 -31.05 24.90 -14.95
CA GLU A 330 -30.93 24.49 -13.56
C GLU A 330 -30.78 22.97 -13.43
N ARG A 331 -31.57 22.20 -14.18
CA ARG A 331 -31.51 20.75 -14.17
C ARG A 331 -30.16 20.25 -14.75
N GLN A 332 -29.62 20.92 -15.79
CA GLN A 332 -28.28 20.61 -16.30
C GLN A 332 -27.19 20.92 -15.26
N SER A 333 -27.33 22.01 -14.50
CA SER A 333 -26.44 22.32 -13.38
C SER A 333 -26.45 21.23 -12.28
N LEU A 334 -27.66 20.70 -12.00
CA LEU A 334 -27.82 19.57 -11.07
C LEU A 334 -27.17 18.30 -11.62
N VAL A 335 -27.36 17.98 -12.91
CA VAL A 335 -26.67 16.84 -13.55
C VAL A 335 -25.17 16.99 -13.41
N ASN A 336 -24.64 18.17 -13.70
CA ASN A 336 -23.21 18.45 -13.57
C ASN A 336 -22.70 18.28 -12.12
N ALA A 337 -23.44 18.77 -11.13
CA ALA A 337 -23.08 18.62 -9.71
C ALA A 337 -23.05 17.14 -9.26
N ILE A 338 -23.88 16.27 -9.84
CA ILE A 338 -23.91 14.83 -9.55
C ILE A 338 -22.80 14.08 -10.29
N LYS A 339 -22.51 14.45 -11.55
CA LYS A 339 -21.52 13.78 -12.40
C LYS A 339 -20.10 14.22 -12.13
N HIS A 340 -19.89 15.47 -11.73
CA HIS A 340 -18.60 16.11 -11.51
C HIS A 340 -18.49 16.69 -10.09
N PHE A 341 -18.78 15.87 -9.09
CA PHE A 341 -18.66 16.27 -7.68
C PHE A 341 -17.19 16.46 -7.34
N ARG A 342 -16.73 17.71 -7.35
CA ARG A 342 -15.31 18.07 -7.21
C ARG A 342 -14.92 18.35 -5.78
N LEU A 343 -13.73 17.85 -5.40
CA LEU A 343 -13.02 18.15 -4.16
C LEU A 343 -11.59 18.58 -4.47
N ASN A 344 -11.12 19.67 -3.89
CA ASN A 344 -9.76 20.15 -4.03
C ASN A 344 -8.89 19.52 -2.93
N VAL A 345 -7.86 18.78 -3.33
CA VAL A 345 -6.98 18.08 -2.40
C VAL A 345 -5.95 19.08 -1.83
N THR A 346 -5.87 19.17 -0.50
CA THR A 346 -4.94 20.05 0.21
C THR A 346 -3.71 19.31 0.72
N GLY A 347 -3.81 17.99 0.93
CA GLY A 347 -2.70 17.20 1.44
C GLY A 347 -3.05 15.72 1.64
N PHE A 348 -2.05 15.01 2.12
CA PHE A 348 -2.20 13.66 2.65
C PHE A 348 -2.46 13.71 4.16
N ARG A 349 -3.11 12.71 4.69
CA ARG A 349 -3.07 12.42 6.12
C ARG A 349 -1.62 12.13 6.56
N PRO A 350 -1.28 12.20 7.86
CA PRO A 350 0.07 11.91 8.35
C PRO A 350 0.61 10.55 7.90
N ILE A 351 1.91 10.47 7.58
CA ILE A 351 2.55 9.24 7.05
C ILE A 351 2.40 8.04 7.98
N GLU A 352 2.24 8.30 9.26
CA GLU A 352 2.01 7.28 10.30
C GLU A 352 0.70 6.52 10.09
N GLU A 353 -0.28 7.14 9.44
CA GLU A 353 -1.58 6.54 9.09
C GLU A 353 -1.56 5.84 7.72
N ALA A 354 -0.50 6.01 6.93
CA ALA A 354 -0.39 5.41 5.61
C ALA A 354 -0.32 3.88 5.69
N ILE A 355 -0.93 3.20 4.74
CA ILE A 355 -0.78 1.73 4.65
C ILE A 355 0.67 1.38 4.32
N ILE A 356 1.29 2.12 3.40
CA ILE A 356 2.68 1.95 2.99
C ILE A 356 3.39 3.30 2.82
N THR A 357 4.72 3.22 2.80
CA THR A 357 5.60 4.31 2.42
C THR A 357 5.93 4.22 0.93
N SER A 358 5.73 5.29 0.17
CA SER A 358 6.29 5.45 -1.18
C SER A 358 7.65 6.14 -1.08
N GLY A 359 8.62 5.68 -1.86
CA GLY A 359 10.02 6.04 -1.69
C GLY A 359 10.80 4.94 -0.99
N GLY A 360 12.12 5.06 -0.96
CA GLY A 360 13.00 4.08 -0.36
C GLY A 360 14.36 4.08 -1.03
N ILE A 361 15.10 2.99 -0.84
CA ILE A 361 16.42 2.80 -1.45
C ILE A 361 16.25 2.70 -2.97
N SER A 362 17.03 3.50 -3.69
CA SER A 362 16.98 3.60 -5.14
C SER A 362 17.19 2.24 -5.80
N VAL A 363 16.21 1.79 -6.60
CA VAL A 363 16.30 0.52 -7.36
C VAL A 363 17.48 0.50 -8.35
N LYS A 364 18.03 1.66 -8.71
CA LYS A 364 19.22 1.74 -9.59
C LYS A 364 20.47 1.20 -8.92
N GLU A 365 20.51 1.23 -7.59
CA GLU A 365 21.63 0.80 -6.75
C GLU A 365 21.48 -0.62 -6.20
N ILE A 366 20.42 -1.33 -6.62
CA ILE A 366 20.14 -2.72 -6.25
C ILE A 366 20.14 -3.57 -7.53
N ASP A 367 20.73 -4.75 -7.46
CA ASP A 367 20.65 -5.73 -8.55
C ASP A 367 19.28 -6.45 -8.48
N PRO A 368 18.43 -6.32 -9.52
CA PRO A 368 17.11 -6.93 -9.52
C PRO A 368 17.12 -8.47 -9.56
N ALA A 369 18.24 -9.07 -9.98
CA ALA A 369 18.36 -10.54 -10.06
C ALA A 369 18.72 -11.19 -8.72
N THR A 370 19.27 -10.41 -7.77
CA THR A 370 19.77 -10.93 -6.48
C THR A 370 19.30 -10.16 -5.27
N MET A 371 18.72 -8.98 -5.45
CA MET A 371 18.43 -7.99 -4.38
C MET A 371 19.71 -7.47 -3.68
N MET A 372 20.90 -7.74 -4.18
CA MET A 372 22.16 -7.27 -3.62
C MET A 372 22.40 -5.79 -3.97
N SER A 373 23.01 -5.06 -3.05
CA SER A 373 23.55 -3.73 -3.31
C SER A 373 24.62 -3.77 -4.41
N LYS A 374 24.57 -2.82 -5.32
CA LYS A 374 25.63 -2.59 -6.31
C LYS A 374 26.81 -1.78 -5.74
N LEU A 375 26.63 -1.18 -4.56
CA LEU A 375 27.64 -0.34 -3.91
C LEU A 375 28.42 -1.13 -2.84
N ILE A 376 27.76 -2.05 -2.14
CA ILE A 376 28.32 -2.79 -1.01
C ILE A 376 28.07 -4.28 -1.24
N CYS A 377 29.14 -5.03 -1.41
CA CYS A 377 29.09 -6.49 -1.57
C CYS A 377 28.64 -7.17 -0.26
N GLY A 378 27.77 -8.18 -0.35
CA GLY A 378 27.22 -8.87 0.80
C GLY A 378 26.07 -8.13 1.50
N LEU A 379 25.66 -6.96 0.99
CA LEU A 379 24.49 -6.23 1.48
C LEU A 379 23.30 -6.45 0.55
N PHE A 380 22.14 -6.83 1.11
CA PHE A 380 20.90 -7.09 0.38
C PHE A 380 19.75 -6.27 0.96
N PHE A 381 18.73 -6.00 0.14
CA PHE A 381 17.54 -5.27 0.53
C PHE A 381 16.27 -6.06 0.18
N ALA A 382 15.26 -6.03 1.07
CA ALA A 382 14.01 -6.73 0.84
C ALA A 382 12.80 -6.00 1.42
N GLY A 383 11.68 -6.07 0.72
CA GLY A 383 10.40 -5.49 1.14
C GLY A 383 10.30 -3.98 0.96
N GLU A 384 9.48 -3.35 1.79
CA GLU A 384 9.06 -1.93 1.69
C GLU A 384 10.20 -0.91 1.85
N ILE A 385 11.40 -1.33 2.25
CA ILE A 385 12.57 -0.45 2.29
C ILE A 385 13.08 -0.05 0.90
N ILE A 386 12.79 -0.86 -0.12
CA ILE A 386 13.11 -0.60 -1.52
C ILE A 386 12.13 0.43 -2.08
N ASP A 387 12.58 1.29 -2.99
CA ASP A 387 11.74 2.29 -3.68
C ASP A 387 10.75 1.64 -4.66
N VAL A 388 9.82 0.85 -4.13
CA VAL A 388 8.71 0.20 -4.82
C VAL A 388 7.46 0.29 -3.96
N ASP A 389 6.31 0.55 -4.57
CA ASP A 389 5.01 0.54 -3.90
C ASP A 389 3.90 0.08 -4.84
N ALA A 390 2.98 -0.73 -4.33
CA ALA A 390 1.88 -1.29 -5.09
C ALA A 390 0.53 -0.87 -4.49
N TYR A 391 -0.55 -1.09 -5.24
CA TYR A 391 -1.92 -0.84 -4.78
C TYR A 391 -2.31 -1.76 -3.61
N THR A 392 -3.48 -1.48 -3.02
CA THR A 392 -4.12 -2.41 -2.09
C THR A 392 -4.52 -3.69 -2.81
N GLY A 393 -4.62 -4.81 -2.09
CA GLY A 393 -5.09 -6.06 -2.70
C GLY A 393 -4.14 -7.26 -2.53
N GLY A 394 -3.16 -7.18 -1.63
CA GLY A 394 -2.17 -8.23 -1.35
C GLY A 394 -0.83 -8.01 -2.04
N PHE A 395 -0.74 -7.04 -2.96
CA PHE A 395 0.46 -6.80 -3.77
C PHE A 395 1.69 -6.42 -2.94
N ASN A 396 1.55 -5.57 -1.91
CA ASN A 396 2.68 -5.15 -1.08
C ASN A 396 3.25 -6.28 -0.21
N LEU A 397 2.41 -7.21 0.26
CA LEU A 397 2.91 -8.42 0.93
C LEU A 397 3.58 -9.36 -0.07
N GLN A 398 3.06 -9.49 -1.30
CA GLN A 398 3.74 -10.25 -2.35
C GLN A 398 5.12 -9.68 -2.67
N ILE A 399 5.26 -8.35 -2.77
CA ILE A 399 6.58 -7.69 -2.92
C ILE A 399 7.50 -8.11 -1.76
N ALA A 400 7.01 -8.04 -0.53
CA ALA A 400 7.80 -8.41 0.64
C ALA A 400 8.24 -9.87 0.62
N PHE A 401 7.35 -10.79 0.24
CA PHE A 401 7.67 -12.22 0.15
C PHE A 401 8.62 -12.52 -1.01
N SER A 402 8.34 -12.02 -2.22
CA SER A 402 9.18 -12.30 -3.39
C SER A 402 10.58 -11.72 -3.26
N THR A 403 10.71 -10.47 -2.80
CA THR A 403 12.03 -9.85 -2.60
C THR A 403 12.76 -10.46 -1.40
N GLY A 404 12.04 -10.84 -0.34
CA GLY A 404 12.60 -11.53 0.81
C GLY A 404 13.13 -12.90 0.42
N PHE A 405 12.35 -13.68 -0.32
CA PHE A 405 12.76 -15.00 -0.80
C PHE A 405 14.03 -14.91 -1.66
N LEU A 406 14.04 -14.02 -2.66
CA LEU A 406 15.19 -13.84 -3.55
C LEU A 406 16.42 -13.33 -2.81
N ALA A 407 16.29 -12.38 -1.88
CA ALA A 407 17.39 -11.87 -1.07
C ALA A 407 17.98 -12.96 -0.17
N GLY A 408 17.14 -13.80 0.44
CA GLY A 408 17.57 -14.91 1.29
C GLY A 408 18.34 -15.98 0.50
N GLU A 409 17.80 -16.40 -0.65
CA GLU A 409 18.45 -17.32 -1.57
C GLU A 409 19.81 -16.78 -2.05
N SER A 410 19.83 -15.51 -2.45
CA SER A 410 21.05 -14.85 -2.94
C SER A 410 22.10 -14.69 -1.86
N ALA A 411 21.74 -14.33 -0.64
CA ALA A 411 22.65 -14.23 0.50
C ALA A 411 23.21 -15.60 0.89
N ALA A 412 22.41 -16.67 0.78
CA ALA A 412 22.86 -18.03 0.99
C ALA A 412 23.92 -18.48 -0.03
N LYS A 413 23.76 -18.09 -1.29
CA LYS A 413 24.70 -18.40 -2.38
C LYS A 413 25.88 -17.44 -2.48
N TYR A 414 25.82 -16.30 -1.78
CA TYR A 414 26.88 -15.30 -1.84
C TYR A 414 28.19 -15.85 -1.27
N GLU A 415 29.27 -15.76 -2.04
CA GLU A 415 30.63 -16.04 -1.62
C GLU A 415 31.47 -14.76 -1.72
N ARG A 416 32.15 -14.44 -0.66
CA ARG A 416 33.09 -13.33 -0.66
C ARG A 416 34.33 -13.75 -1.46
N ASN A 417 34.43 -13.34 -2.72
CA ASN A 417 35.67 -13.44 -3.48
C ASN A 417 36.68 -12.47 -2.85
N ILE A 418 37.64 -13.03 -2.13
CA ILE A 418 38.78 -12.34 -1.50
C ILE A 418 39.81 -12.03 -2.57
#